data_9783b5583c9b4ea2600e7f7998566bb5
#
_entry.id   9783b5583c9b4ea2600e7f7998566bb5
#
_cell.length_a   1.000
_cell.length_b   1.000
_cell.length_c   1.000
_cell.angle_alpha   90.00
_cell.angle_beta   90.00
_cell.angle_gamma   90.00
#
_symmetry.space_group_name_H-M   'P 1'
#
loop_
_entity.id
_entity.type
_entity.pdbx_description
1 polymer ?
#
loop_
_entity_poly.entity_id
_entity_poly.type
_entity_poly.pdbx_seq_one_letter_code
_entity_poly.pdbx_strand_id
1 'polypeptide(L)'
;MWAQLIKTRLKPGNDMAEVHKQLRAAEQPGSGLVRTLVMHDQADPGQVYTLVVFESEDKARARERDPRRQEALQTARAMMAGIFDGPPEFTDLTVADEWTG
;
A
#
# COMPACT_ATOMS: atom_id res chain seq x y z
N MET A 1 5.97 4.14 15.97
CA MET A 1 5.37 3.95 14.63
C MET A 1 5.45 2.51 14.16
N TRP A 2 4.60 2.17 13.27
CA TRP A 2 4.52 0.84 12.70
C TRP A 2 4.47 0.95 11.17
N ALA A 3 5.01 -0.03 10.46
CA ALA A 3 5.01 0.01 9.00
C ALA A 3 4.70 -1.37 8.42
N GLN A 4 4.28 -1.37 7.16
CA GLN A 4 4.10 -2.59 6.39
C GLN A 4 4.79 -2.42 5.04
N LEU A 5 5.62 -3.38 4.69
CA LEU A 5 6.23 -3.47 3.37
C LEU A 5 5.40 -4.43 2.52
N ILE A 6 4.97 -3.96 1.37
CA ILE A 6 4.17 -4.74 0.43
C ILE A 6 4.99 -4.93 -0.84
N LYS A 7 5.23 -6.19 -1.19
CA LYS A 7 5.96 -6.56 -2.40
C LYS A 7 4.97 -7.12 -3.41
N THR A 8 4.91 -6.50 -4.59
CA THR A 8 4.02 -6.91 -5.68
C THR A 8 4.77 -6.96 -6.99
N ARG A 9 4.28 -7.79 -7.92
CA ARG A 9 4.84 -7.87 -9.26
C ARG A 9 3.78 -7.51 -10.29
N LEU A 10 4.10 -6.56 -11.15
CA LEU A 10 3.22 -6.17 -12.27
C LEU A 10 3.38 -7.13 -13.44
N LYS A 11 2.28 -7.46 -14.10
CA LYS A 11 2.32 -8.10 -15.41
C LYS A 11 2.94 -7.13 -16.42
N PRO A 12 3.65 -7.63 -17.45
CA PRO A 12 4.26 -6.76 -18.46
C PRO A 12 3.25 -5.79 -19.08
N GLY A 13 3.67 -4.55 -19.28
CA GLY A 13 2.86 -3.51 -19.90
C GLY A 13 1.83 -2.84 -18.99
N ASN A 14 1.76 -3.22 -17.71
CA ASN A 14 0.84 -2.63 -16.74
C ASN A 14 1.58 -1.67 -15.79
N ASP A 15 0.84 -0.69 -15.25
CA ASP A 15 1.35 0.24 -14.24
C ASP A 15 0.32 0.44 -13.11
N MET A 16 0.73 1.15 -12.07
CA MET A 16 -0.06 1.37 -10.86
C MET A 16 -0.79 2.72 -10.82
N ALA A 17 -0.70 3.55 -11.84
CA ALA A 17 -1.17 4.92 -11.79
C ALA A 17 -2.65 5.03 -11.41
N GLU A 18 -3.51 4.26 -12.06
CA GLU A 18 -4.94 4.28 -11.78
C GLU A 18 -5.28 3.64 -10.44
N VAL A 19 -4.57 2.58 -10.06
CA VAL A 19 -4.74 1.94 -8.75
C VAL A 19 -4.36 2.93 -7.64
N HIS A 20 -3.24 3.65 -7.77
CA HIS A 20 -2.82 4.66 -6.79
C HIS A 20 -3.88 5.75 -6.62
N LYS A 21 -4.50 6.19 -7.70
CA LYS A 21 -5.58 7.17 -7.67
C LYS A 21 -6.76 6.66 -6.83
N GLN A 22 -7.16 5.41 -7.05
CA GLN A 22 -8.25 4.79 -6.31
C GLN A 22 -7.89 4.57 -4.83
N LEU A 23 -6.67 4.17 -4.54
CA LEU A 23 -6.21 3.98 -3.17
C LEU A 23 -6.18 5.30 -2.38
N ARG A 24 -5.71 6.38 -3.02
CA ARG A 24 -5.74 7.72 -2.41
C ARG A 24 -7.16 8.17 -2.12
N ALA A 25 -8.08 7.93 -3.05
CA ALA A 25 -9.49 8.29 -2.88
C ALA A 25 -10.18 7.49 -1.76
N ALA A 26 -9.68 6.30 -1.46
CA ALA A 26 -10.22 5.44 -0.40
C ALA A 26 -9.74 5.81 1.00
N GLU A 27 -8.72 6.66 1.13
CA GLU A 27 -8.15 7.02 2.42
C GLU A 27 -9.12 7.88 3.22
N GLN A 28 -9.28 7.57 4.51
CA GLN A 28 -10.19 8.25 5.41
C GLN A 28 -9.44 9.15 6.38
N PRO A 29 -10.02 10.32 6.76
CA PRO A 29 -9.42 11.18 7.79
C PRO A 29 -9.25 10.44 9.11
N GLY A 30 -8.15 10.70 9.81
CA GLY A 30 -7.90 10.12 11.13
C GLY A 30 -7.49 8.67 11.13
N SER A 31 -7.10 8.12 9.99
CA SER A 31 -6.69 6.70 9.85
C SER A 31 -5.36 6.37 10.54
N GLY A 32 -4.57 7.39 10.89
CA GLY A 32 -3.24 7.21 11.44
C GLY A 32 -2.17 6.98 10.39
N LEU A 33 -2.51 7.03 9.12
CA LEU A 33 -1.55 6.94 8.03
C LEU A 33 -0.59 8.14 8.07
N VAL A 34 0.71 7.86 8.15
CA VAL A 34 1.76 8.89 8.14
C VAL A 34 2.30 9.12 6.74
N ARG A 35 2.59 8.02 6.03
CA ARG A 35 3.26 8.09 4.74
C ARG A 35 3.07 6.81 3.96
N THR A 36 2.96 6.94 2.65
CA THR A 36 3.06 5.83 1.70
C THR A 36 4.12 6.15 0.67
N LEU A 37 5.07 5.24 0.49
CA LEU A 37 6.10 5.33 -0.54
C LEU A 37 5.92 4.15 -1.49
N VAL A 38 5.81 4.44 -2.78
CA VAL A 38 5.77 3.41 -3.81
C VAL A 38 7.08 3.48 -4.59
N MET A 39 7.78 2.36 -4.65
CA MET A 39 9.11 2.28 -5.22
C MET A 39 9.16 1.18 -6.28
N HIS A 40 9.82 1.47 -7.40
CA HIS A 40 10.10 0.47 -8.43
C HIS A 40 11.55 0.06 -8.36
N ASP A 41 11.81 -1.23 -8.51
CA ASP A 41 13.17 -1.72 -8.66
C ASP A 41 13.74 -1.19 -9.99
N GLN A 42 14.87 -0.49 -9.94
CA GLN A 42 15.47 0.09 -11.15
C GLN A 42 15.98 -0.97 -12.12
N ALA A 43 16.39 -2.13 -11.62
CA ALA A 43 16.88 -3.24 -12.44
C ALA A 43 15.73 -4.13 -12.95
N ASP A 44 14.57 -4.09 -12.28
CA ASP A 44 13.41 -4.92 -12.61
C ASP A 44 12.13 -4.10 -12.40
N PRO A 45 11.72 -3.26 -13.37
CA PRO A 45 10.61 -2.34 -13.21
C PRO A 45 9.25 -2.98 -12.89
N GLY A 46 9.09 -4.28 -13.18
CA GLY A 46 7.88 -5.01 -12.79
C GLY A 46 7.79 -5.30 -11.30
N GLN A 47 8.91 -5.19 -10.57
CA GLN A 47 8.95 -5.39 -9.14
C GLN A 47 8.65 -4.08 -8.43
N VAL A 48 7.57 -4.07 -7.62
CA VAL A 48 7.10 -2.88 -6.88
C VAL A 48 7.19 -3.15 -5.38
N TYR A 49 7.73 -2.17 -4.66
CA TYR A 49 7.77 -2.16 -3.20
C TYR A 49 6.94 -0.98 -2.70
N THR A 50 5.98 -1.24 -1.83
CA THR A 50 5.19 -0.18 -1.21
C THR A 50 5.44 -0.21 0.30
N LEU A 51 5.92 0.90 0.85
CA LEU A 51 6.09 1.06 2.28
C LEU A 51 4.97 1.96 2.80
N VAL A 52 4.18 1.43 3.73
CA VAL A 52 3.07 2.17 4.35
C VAL A 52 3.39 2.34 5.83
N VAL A 53 3.48 3.59 6.28
CA VAL A 53 3.85 3.92 7.65
C VAL A 53 2.64 4.48 8.40
N PHE A 54 2.40 3.97 9.61
CA PHE A 54 1.30 4.36 10.48
C PHE A 54 1.82 4.86 11.83
N GLU A 55 1.01 5.67 12.49
CA GLU A 55 1.30 6.13 13.85
C GLU A 55 1.45 4.96 14.82
N SER A 56 0.64 3.91 14.65
CA SER A 56 0.68 2.69 15.47
C SER A 56 0.09 1.51 14.71
N GLU A 57 0.39 0.31 15.17
CA GLU A 57 -0.23 -0.92 14.64
C GLU A 57 -1.74 -0.92 14.89
N ASP A 58 -2.19 -0.46 16.04
CA ASP A 58 -3.63 -0.41 16.37
C ASP A 58 -4.40 0.43 15.35
N LYS A 59 -3.85 1.56 14.95
CA LYS A 59 -4.46 2.41 13.92
C LYS A 59 -4.46 1.75 12.55
N ALA A 60 -3.38 1.06 12.19
CA ALA A 60 -3.31 0.30 10.95
C ALA A 60 -4.38 -0.80 10.90
N ARG A 61 -4.55 -1.55 11.99
CA ARG A 61 -5.56 -2.60 12.08
C ARG A 61 -6.97 -2.05 12.06
N ALA A 62 -7.22 -0.92 12.73
CA ALA A 62 -8.52 -0.24 12.68
C ALA A 62 -8.85 0.23 11.26
N ARG A 63 -7.86 0.74 10.52
CA ARG A 63 -8.02 1.16 9.12
C ARG A 63 -8.42 -0.02 8.24
N GLU A 64 -7.81 -1.19 8.42
CA GLU A 64 -8.15 -2.40 7.67
C GLU A 64 -9.62 -2.82 7.88
N ARG A 65 -10.19 -2.52 9.05
CA ARG A 65 -11.57 -2.89 9.42
C ARG A 65 -12.58 -1.79 9.14
N ASP A 66 -12.16 -0.61 8.69
CA ASP A 66 -13.08 0.50 8.41
C ASP A 66 -13.97 0.17 7.19
N PRO A 67 -15.30 0.05 7.38
CA PRO A 67 -16.19 -0.32 6.28
C PRO A 67 -16.22 0.72 5.15
N ARG A 68 -15.99 1.99 5.46
CA ARG A 68 -15.93 3.05 4.44
C ARG A 68 -14.77 2.82 3.48
N ARG A 69 -13.62 2.43 4.03
CA ARG A 69 -12.44 2.11 3.24
C ARG A 69 -12.63 0.82 2.45
N GLN A 70 -13.21 -0.20 3.06
CA GLN A 70 -13.47 -1.49 2.41
C GLN A 70 -14.34 -1.31 1.17
N GLU A 71 -15.40 -0.51 1.26
CA GLU A 71 -16.28 -0.20 0.14
C GLU A 71 -15.52 0.54 -0.96
N ALA A 72 -14.77 1.59 -0.60
CA ALA A 72 -14.01 2.41 -1.55
C ALA A 72 -12.89 1.62 -2.24
N LEU A 73 -12.35 0.57 -1.61
CA LEU A 73 -11.29 -0.27 -2.18
C LEU A 73 -11.78 -1.29 -3.21
N GLN A 74 -13.07 -1.51 -3.36
CA GLN A 74 -13.58 -2.55 -4.27
C GLN A 74 -13.10 -2.36 -5.70
N THR A 75 -13.16 -1.13 -6.20
CA THR A 75 -12.66 -0.81 -7.55
C THR A 75 -11.16 -1.04 -7.69
N ALA A 76 -10.38 -0.60 -6.69
CA ALA A 76 -8.94 -0.81 -6.68
C ALA A 76 -8.57 -2.30 -6.66
N ARG A 77 -9.28 -3.09 -5.87
CA ARG A 77 -9.07 -4.56 -5.81
C ARG A 77 -9.35 -5.24 -7.14
N ALA A 78 -10.41 -4.84 -7.82
CA ALA A 78 -10.74 -5.36 -9.13
C ALA A 78 -9.64 -5.03 -10.16
N MET A 79 -9.11 -3.82 -10.13
CA MET A 79 -7.98 -3.41 -10.97
C MET A 79 -6.72 -4.21 -10.67
N MET A 80 -6.39 -4.37 -9.38
CA MET A 80 -5.19 -5.09 -8.94
C MET A 80 -5.20 -6.55 -9.39
N ALA A 81 -6.37 -7.20 -9.37
CA ALA A 81 -6.51 -8.57 -9.83
C ALA A 81 -6.10 -8.75 -11.30
N GLY A 82 -6.27 -7.70 -12.12
CA GLY A 82 -5.93 -7.73 -13.53
C GLY A 82 -4.49 -7.36 -13.87
N ILE A 83 -3.79 -6.65 -12.98
CA ILE A 83 -2.45 -6.11 -13.28
C ILE A 83 -1.31 -6.79 -12.52
N PHE A 84 -1.59 -7.52 -11.44
CA PHE A 84 -0.55 -8.20 -10.67
C PHE A 84 -0.31 -9.63 -11.16
N ASP A 85 0.95 -10.00 -11.18
CA ASP A 85 1.41 -11.36 -11.46
C ASP A 85 1.70 -12.06 -10.14
N GLY A 86 0.71 -12.79 -9.63
CA GLY A 86 0.78 -13.47 -8.35
C GLY A 86 0.28 -12.63 -7.17
N PRO A 87 0.20 -13.24 -5.98
CA PRO A 87 -0.29 -12.56 -4.78
C PRO A 87 0.73 -11.58 -4.21
N PRO A 88 0.28 -10.51 -3.54
CA PRO A 88 1.19 -9.62 -2.82
C PRO A 88 1.81 -10.32 -1.60
N GLU A 89 3.03 -9.93 -1.25
CA GLU A 89 3.71 -10.36 -0.03
C GLU A 89 3.72 -9.21 0.96
N PHE A 90 3.32 -9.47 2.20
CA PHE A 90 3.25 -8.47 3.26
C PHE A 90 4.27 -8.77 4.36
N THR A 91 4.99 -7.75 4.80
CA THR A 91 5.91 -7.85 5.93
C THR A 91 5.58 -6.74 6.92
N ASP A 92 5.20 -7.13 8.14
CA ASP A 92 4.92 -6.19 9.22
C ASP A 92 6.23 -5.79 9.91
N LEU A 93 6.40 -4.49 10.14
CA LEU A 93 7.66 -3.92 10.62
C LEU A 93 7.42 -2.96 11.79
N THR A 94 8.24 -3.09 12.83
CA THR A 94 8.32 -2.09 13.89
C THR A 94 9.33 -1.03 13.47
N VAL A 95 8.95 0.23 13.52
CA VAL A 95 9.89 1.34 13.26
C VAL A 95 10.73 1.53 14.52
N ALA A 96 12.01 1.20 14.44
CA ALA A 96 12.92 1.27 15.57
C ALA A 96 13.47 2.67 15.78
N ASP A 97 13.64 3.45 14.73
CA ASP A 97 14.20 4.80 14.77
C ASP A 97 13.79 5.56 13.50
N GLU A 98 13.74 6.88 13.59
CA GLU A 98 13.42 7.75 12.46
C GLU A 98 14.16 9.08 12.60
N TRP A 99 14.74 9.54 11.51
CA TRP A 99 15.25 10.91 11.39
C TRP A 99 15.04 11.37 9.95
N THR A 100 15.01 12.69 9.77
CA THR A 100 14.89 13.33 8.45
C THR A 100 16.13 14.15 8.15
N GLY A 101 16.54 14.13 6.90
CA GLY A 101 17.71 14.88 6.45
C GLY A 101 17.43 16.30 6.05
#